data_3f15587be52864349c821cb33fd7740f
#
_entry.id   3f15587be52864349c821cb33fd7740f
#
_cell.length_a   1.000
_cell.length_b   1.000
_cell.length_c   1.000
_cell.angle_alpha   90.00
_cell.angle_beta   90.00
_cell.angle_gamma   90.00
#
_symmetry.space_group_name_H-M   'P 1'
#
loop_
_entity.id
_entity.type
_entity.pdbx_description
1 polymer ?
#
loop_
_entity_poly.entity_id
_entity_poly.type
_entity_poly.pdbx_seq_one_letter_code
_entity_poly.pdbx_strand_id
1 'polypeptide(L)'
;MKYGIHLPHAGEQATPGLIRRHAERAEDLGLEDVWVSEHIIVPRDKFPRSPLFFDPVLSLTWAAAVTKRVKLGTTVLVLPMRHPLPLAKELATLHNFSEGRLILGAGSGWLMEEFAALGVPFEERGRRLDEGIAMMRAVWSQDPATFKSRYIPAVIEGMTMTPMPISPIPLWFGGSAEPALKRTIRIGDGWHGSELTADQAAPIVKRLREARPGADFTTSMRVQWDGTDRGVLRALVDSYAAIGVEHLLVAPQDRNVDDWEKVTDGVGALMA
;
A
#
# COMPACT_ATOMS: atom_id res chain seq x y z
N MET A 1 -12.02 -4.46 14.48
CA MET A 1 -10.98 -4.59 13.44
C MET A 1 -11.53 -4.10 12.12
N LYS A 2 -10.73 -3.42 11.29
CA LYS A 2 -11.08 -2.99 9.93
C LYS A 2 -10.60 -4.03 8.93
N TYR A 3 -11.33 -4.18 7.84
CA TYR A 3 -11.01 -5.18 6.82
C TYR A 3 -10.90 -4.56 5.44
N GLY A 4 -9.85 -4.94 4.73
CA GLY A 4 -9.64 -4.61 3.33
C GLY A 4 -9.39 -5.85 2.48
N ILE A 5 -9.49 -5.69 1.19
CA ILE A 5 -9.13 -6.72 0.22
C ILE A 5 -8.09 -6.23 -0.77
N HIS A 6 -7.26 -7.16 -1.23
CA HIS A 6 -6.36 -6.89 -2.34
C HIS A 6 -7.14 -7.02 -3.67
N LEU A 7 -7.03 -6.04 -4.56
CA LEU A 7 -7.70 -6.07 -5.87
C LEU A 7 -6.98 -6.98 -6.88
N PRO A 8 -7.71 -7.55 -7.86
CA PRO A 8 -7.15 -8.40 -8.91
C PRO A 8 -6.45 -7.59 -10.02
N HIS A 9 -5.43 -6.80 -9.65
CA HIS A 9 -4.63 -5.98 -10.56
C HIS A 9 -3.39 -6.71 -11.10
N ALA A 10 -3.13 -7.93 -10.63
CA ALA A 10 -1.98 -8.74 -10.99
C ALA A 10 -2.37 -10.20 -11.15
N GLY A 11 -1.57 -10.93 -11.96
CA GLY A 11 -1.84 -12.33 -12.28
C GLY A 11 -2.40 -12.50 -13.69
N GLU A 12 -2.39 -13.73 -14.20
CA GLU A 12 -2.74 -14.04 -15.60
C GLU A 12 -4.15 -13.62 -16.00
N GLN A 13 -5.08 -13.69 -15.07
CA GLN A 13 -6.49 -13.36 -15.30
C GLN A 13 -6.86 -11.92 -14.92
N ALA A 14 -5.89 -11.10 -14.50
CA ALA A 14 -6.16 -9.71 -14.15
C ALA A 14 -6.69 -8.92 -15.36
N THR A 15 -7.79 -8.20 -15.16
CA THR A 15 -8.40 -7.33 -16.18
C THR A 15 -8.93 -6.06 -15.53
N PRO A 16 -9.07 -4.95 -16.29
CA PRO A 16 -9.71 -3.74 -15.78
C PRO A 16 -11.14 -3.97 -15.27
N GLY A 17 -11.89 -4.89 -15.94
CA GLY A 17 -13.25 -5.27 -15.53
C GLY A 17 -13.30 -5.97 -14.18
N LEU A 18 -12.30 -6.83 -13.87
CA LEU A 18 -12.19 -7.48 -12.56
C LEU A 18 -11.83 -6.48 -11.46
N ILE A 19 -10.87 -5.57 -11.72
CA ILE A 19 -10.52 -4.51 -10.76
C ILE A 19 -11.75 -3.71 -10.38
N ARG A 20 -12.52 -3.27 -11.38
CA ARG A 20 -13.77 -2.53 -11.18
C ARG A 20 -14.76 -3.33 -10.34
N ARG A 21 -15.11 -4.55 -10.77
CA ARG A 21 -16.11 -5.41 -10.10
C ARG A 21 -15.78 -5.64 -8.62
N HIS A 22 -14.51 -5.94 -8.32
CA HIS A 22 -14.09 -6.19 -6.94
C HIS A 22 -14.05 -4.92 -6.10
N ALA A 23 -13.72 -3.76 -6.68
CA ALA A 23 -13.80 -2.48 -5.98
C ALA A 23 -15.25 -2.12 -5.62
N GLU A 24 -16.18 -2.22 -6.59
CA GLU A 24 -17.63 -2.03 -6.39
C GLU A 24 -18.17 -3.03 -5.34
N ARG A 25 -17.79 -4.32 -5.44
CA ARG A 25 -18.22 -5.36 -4.51
C ARG A 25 -17.72 -5.11 -3.08
N ALA A 26 -16.47 -4.68 -2.91
CA ALA A 26 -15.91 -4.32 -1.60
C ALA A 26 -16.71 -3.18 -0.94
N GLU A 27 -17.07 -2.19 -1.74
CA GLU A 27 -17.90 -1.07 -1.27
C GLU A 27 -19.32 -1.51 -0.87
N ASP A 28 -19.94 -2.38 -1.67
CA ASP A 28 -21.30 -2.92 -1.39
C ASP A 28 -21.31 -3.77 -0.11
N LEU A 29 -20.24 -4.51 0.14
CA LEU A 29 -20.06 -5.33 1.35
C LEU A 29 -19.68 -4.51 2.59
N GLY A 30 -19.43 -3.20 2.45
CA GLY A 30 -19.06 -2.32 3.55
C GLY A 30 -17.62 -2.46 4.04
N LEU A 31 -16.72 -2.99 3.21
CA LEU A 31 -15.30 -3.07 3.55
C LEU A 31 -14.68 -1.69 3.70
N GLU A 32 -13.60 -1.59 4.51
CA GLU A 32 -12.92 -0.33 4.79
C GLU A 32 -12.14 0.16 3.56
N ASP A 33 -11.43 -0.75 2.86
CA ASP A 33 -10.49 -0.38 1.82
C ASP A 33 -10.19 -1.48 0.81
N VAL A 34 -9.60 -1.06 -0.30
CA VAL A 34 -9.09 -1.92 -1.38
C VAL A 34 -7.65 -1.57 -1.68
N TRP A 35 -6.83 -2.58 -2.00
CA TRP A 35 -5.38 -2.44 -2.08
C TRP A 35 -4.79 -3.06 -3.34
N VAL A 36 -3.68 -2.50 -3.80
CA VAL A 36 -2.88 -3.03 -4.92
C VAL A 36 -1.39 -3.02 -4.57
N SER A 37 -0.63 -3.94 -5.13
CA SER A 37 0.83 -4.02 -4.99
C SER A 37 1.56 -3.51 -6.23
N GLU A 38 2.88 -3.36 -6.16
CA GLU A 38 3.68 -2.86 -7.26
C GLU A 38 4.75 -3.84 -7.72
N HIS A 39 4.83 -3.99 -9.04
CA HIS A 39 6.01 -4.34 -9.82
C HIS A 39 5.95 -3.59 -11.15
N ILE A 40 7.06 -2.96 -11.56
CA ILE A 40 7.16 -2.21 -12.83
C ILE A 40 7.65 -3.12 -13.94
N ILE A 41 8.71 -3.88 -13.66
CA ILE A 41 9.32 -4.86 -14.58
C ILE A 41 9.91 -6.01 -13.75
N VAL A 42 9.66 -7.23 -14.16
CA VAL A 42 10.05 -8.41 -13.37
C VAL A 42 10.83 -9.43 -14.20
N PRO A 43 11.82 -10.11 -13.63
CA PRO A 43 12.47 -11.25 -14.27
C PRO A 43 11.47 -12.39 -14.48
N ARG A 44 11.42 -12.94 -15.69
CA ARG A 44 10.43 -13.98 -16.04
C ARG A 44 10.60 -15.26 -15.21
N ASP A 45 11.80 -15.61 -14.86
CA ASP A 45 12.14 -16.80 -14.07
C ASP A 45 11.66 -16.69 -12.60
N LYS A 46 11.64 -15.47 -12.04
CA LYS A 46 11.12 -15.23 -10.68
C LYS A 46 9.60 -15.11 -10.61
N PHE A 47 8.96 -14.88 -11.77
CA PHE A 47 7.50 -14.77 -11.89
C PHE A 47 6.96 -15.78 -12.93
N PRO A 48 7.16 -17.09 -12.72
CA PRO A 48 6.87 -18.11 -13.73
C PRO A 48 5.37 -18.24 -14.06
N ARG A 49 4.48 -17.98 -13.08
CA ARG A 49 3.02 -18.04 -13.28
C ARG A 49 2.55 -16.88 -14.15
N SER A 50 2.83 -15.65 -13.75
CA SER A 50 2.47 -14.46 -14.53
C SER A 50 3.31 -13.24 -14.15
N PRO A 51 3.91 -12.54 -15.13
CA PRO A 51 4.58 -11.27 -14.92
C PRO A 51 3.63 -10.08 -15.02
N LEU A 52 2.31 -10.31 -15.19
CA LEU A 52 1.33 -9.24 -15.38
C LEU A 52 1.05 -8.52 -14.07
N PHE A 53 1.32 -7.22 -14.07
CA PHE A 53 0.92 -6.27 -13.04
C PHE A 53 0.43 -5.00 -13.74
N PHE A 54 -0.78 -4.58 -13.44
CA PHE A 54 -1.22 -3.24 -13.79
C PHE A 54 -0.57 -2.22 -12.85
N ASP A 55 -0.28 -1.02 -13.36
CA ASP A 55 0.27 0.06 -12.54
C ASP A 55 -0.66 0.35 -11.34
N PRO A 56 -0.10 0.44 -10.11
CA PRO A 56 -0.90 0.59 -8.91
C PRO A 56 -1.67 1.92 -8.85
N VAL A 57 -1.06 3.04 -9.26
CA VAL A 57 -1.72 4.35 -9.20
C VAL A 57 -2.87 4.42 -10.20
N LEU A 58 -2.67 3.90 -11.43
CA LEU A 58 -3.72 3.83 -12.44
C LEU A 58 -4.83 2.85 -12.05
N SER A 59 -4.48 1.71 -11.45
CA SER A 59 -5.48 0.75 -10.95
C SER A 59 -6.36 1.34 -9.85
N LEU A 60 -5.75 2.07 -8.89
CA LEU A 60 -6.51 2.77 -7.85
C LEU A 60 -7.31 3.94 -8.39
N THR A 61 -6.82 4.64 -9.41
CA THR A 61 -7.61 5.69 -10.10
C THR A 61 -8.84 5.10 -10.76
N TRP A 62 -8.69 3.92 -11.39
CA TRP A 62 -9.82 3.19 -11.97
C TRP A 62 -10.83 2.76 -10.90
N ALA A 63 -10.38 2.24 -9.76
CA ALA A 63 -11.24 1.90 -8.62
C ALA A 63 -11.92 3.14 -8.03
N ALA A 64 -11.19 4.27 -7.91
CA ALA A 64 -11.73 5.53 -7.42
C ALA A 64 -12.91 6.04 -8.22
N ALA A 65 -12.86 5.88 -9.55
CA ALA A 65 -13.91 6.35 -10.46
C ALA A 65 -15.26 5.62 -10.29
N VAL A 66 -15.26 4.43 -9.70
CA VAL A 66 -16.45 3.57 -9.56
C VAL A 66 -16.87 3.35 -8.10
N THR A 67 -16.16 3.94 -7.14
CA THR A 67 -16.44 3.83 -5.70
C THR A 67 -16.53 5.22 -5.06
N LYS A 68 -17.15 5.30 -3.87
CA LYS A 68 -17.34 6.57 -3.15
C LYS A 68 -16.90 6.53 -1.68
N ARG A 69 -16.77 5.36 -1.08
CA ARG A 69 -16.50 5.20 0.37
C ARG A 69 -15.23 4.44 0.67
N VAL A 70 -14.99 3.31 0.00
CA VAL A 70 -13.80 2.49 0.28
C VAL A 70 -12.53 3.30 0.06
N LYS A 71 -11.58 3.17 0.98
CA LYS A 71 -10.26 3.76 0.85
C LYS A 71 -9.43 2.98 -0.16
N LEU A 72 -8.40 3.61 -0.67
CA LEU A 72 -7.58 3.14 -1.78
C LEU A 72 -6.14 3.05 -1.30
N GLY A 73 -5.62 1.84 -1.13
CA GLY A 73 -4.29 1.61 -0.54
C GLY A 73 -3.28 0.99 -1.49
N THR A 74 -2.01 1.26 -1.27
CA THR A 74 -0.90 0.55 -1.91
C THR A 74 -0.17 -0.37 -0.92
N THR A 75 0.12 -1.62 -1.30
CA THR A 75 0.70 -2.65 -0.44
C THR A 75 1.90 -3.37 -1.06
N VAL A 76 3.02 -2.71 -1.25
CA VAL A 76 3.35 -1.31 -1.06
C VAL A 76 3.77 -0.69 -2.39
N LEU A 77 3.72 0.63 -2.50
CA LEU A 77 4.37 1.35 -3.58
C LEU A 77 5.88 1.43 -3.28
N VAL A 78 6.72 1.03 -4.22
CA VAL A 78 8.19 1.02 -4.05
C VAL A 78 8.74 2.38 -4.45
N LEU A 79 8.65 3.36 -3.56
CA LEU A 79 8.95 4.77 -3.85
C LEU A 79 10.33 5.02 -4.47
N PRO A 80 11.43 4.30 -4.09
CA PRO A 80 12.74 4.54 -4.69
C PRO A 80 12.83 4.26 -6.19
N MET A 81 11.92 3.45 -6.74
CA MET A 81 11.86 3.13 -8.17
C MET A 81 11.19 4.22 -9.00
N ARG A 82 10.53 5.19 -8.36
CA ARG A 82 9.80 6.28 -9.01
C ARG A 82 10.45 7.63 -8.73
N HIS A 83 10.43 8.52 -9.71
CA HIS A 83 10.83 9.89 -9.44
C HIS A 83 9.74 10.57 -8.58
N PRO A 84 10.10 11.18 -7.43
CA PRO A 84 9.11 11.64 -6.45
C PRO A 84 8.23 12.80 -6.94
N LEU A 85 8.67 13.65 -7.87
CA LEU A 85 7.86 14.78 -8.33
C LEU A 85 6.67 14.36 -9.22
N PRO A 86 6.85 13.58 -10.30
CA PRO A 86 5.71 13.01 -11.02
C PRO A 86 4.79 12.22 -10.10
N LEU A 87 5.37 11.37 -9.25
CA LEU A 87 4.59 10.58 -8.30
C LEU A 87 3.81 11.45 -7.31
N ALA A 88 4.40 12.52 -6.78
CA ALA A 88 3.69 13.46 -5.91
C ALA A 88 2.48 14.07 -6.60
N LYS A 89 2.61 14.41 -7.90
CA LYS A 89 1.51 14.92 -8.71
C LYS A 89 0.41 13.90 -8.92
N GLU A 90 0.78 12.66 -9.26
CA GLU A 90 -0.15 11.54 -9.48
C GLU A 90 -0.93 11.24 -8.20
N LEU A 91 -0.25 11.10 -7.06
CA LEU A 91 -0.87 10.80 -5.77
C LEU A 91 -1.79 11.94 -5.29
N ALA A 92 -1.37 13.21 -5.45
CA ALA A 92 -2.22 14.34 -5.12
C ALA A 92 -3.48 14.38 -6.01
N THR A 93 -3.34 14.06 -7.30
CA THR A 93 -4.45 14.00 -8.23
C THR A 93 -5.42 12.87 -7.85
N LEU A 94 -4.91 11.66 -7.60
CA LEU A 94 -5.74 10.53 -7.16
C LEU A 94 -6.43 10.82 -5.81
N HIS A 95 -5.72 11.43 -4.86
CA HIS A 95 -6.29 11.79 -3.56
C HIS A 95 -7.45 12.77 -3.71
N ASN A 96 -7.31 13.77 -4.59
CA ASN A 96 -8.36 14.74 -4.89
C ASN A 96 -9.53 14.10 -5.65
N PHE A 97 -9.26 13.26 -6.66
CA PHE A 97 -10.30 12.55 -7.41
C PHE A 97 -11.11 11.58 -6.54
N SER A 98 -10.45 11.01 -5.53
CA SER A 98 -11.08 10.11 -4.58
C SER A 98 -11.64 10.81 -3.33
N GLU A 99 -11.67 12.16 -3.30
CA GLU A 99 -12.16 12.93 -2.15
C GLU A 99 -11.47 12.55 -0.82
N GLY A 100 -10.13 12.39 -0.87
CA GLY A 100 -9.33 12.15 0.32
C GLY A 100 -9.22 10.69 0.76
N ARG A 101 -9.56 9.71 -0.10
CA ARG A 101 -9.59 8.28 0.27
C ARG A 101 -8.26 7.53 0.09
N LEU A 102 -7.20 8.16 -0.43
CA LEU A 102 -5.92 7.49 -0.64
C LEU A 102 -5.18 7.22 0.67
N ILE A 103 -4.62 6.01 0.81
CA ILE A 103 -3.62 5.62 1.80
C ILE A 103 -2.34 5.22 1.05
N LEU A 104 -1.24 5.93 1.29
CA LEU A 104 0.04 5.60 0.69
C LEU A 104 0.77 4.56 1.55
N GLY A 105 0.63 3.29 1.19
CA GLY A 105 1.50 2.24 1.70
C GLY A 105 2.82 2.24 0.94
N ALA A 106 3.93 2.52 1.62
CA ALA A 106 5.24 2.73 1.04
C ALA A 106 6.27 1.71 1.51
N GLY A 107 7.15 1.31 0.60
CA GLY A 107 8.26 0.42 0.88
C GLY A 107 9.53 0.78 0.12
N SER A 108 10.65 0.21 0.57
CA SER A 108 11.96 0.40 -0.09
C SER A 108 12.24 -0.57 -1.24
N GLY A 109 11.44 -1.62 -1.40
CA GLY A 109 11.64 -2.65 -2.42
C GLY A 109 12.67 -3.71 -2.04
N TRP A 110 12.60 -4.86 -2.74
CA TRP A 110 13.43 -6.04 -2.48
C TRP A 110 14.05 -6.66 -3.75
N LEU A 111 13.44 -6.42 -4.91
CA LEU A 111 13.81 -7.05 -6.18
C LEU A 111 14.94 -6.26 -6.87
N MET A 112 16.17 -6.68 -6.67
CA MET A 112 17.38 -5.97 -7.14
C MET A 112 17.39 -5.79 -8.68
N GLU A 113 16.90 -6.78 -9.42
CA GLU A 113 16.87 -6.75 -10.89
C GLU A 113 15.95 -5.63 -11.41
N GLU A 114 14.88 -5.35 -10.71
CA GLU A 114 13.96 -4.26 -11.05
C GLU A 114 14.64 -2.89 -10.86
N PHE A 115 15.40 -2.72 -9.78
CA PHE A 115 16.21 -1.53 -9.54
C PHE A 115 17.28 -1.35 -10.62
N ALA A 116 17.96 -2.43 -10.99
CA ALA A 116 18.99 -2.40 -12.03
C ALA A 116 18.39 -2.00 -13.40
N ALA A 117 17.24 -2.55 -13.76
CA ALA A 117 16.54 -2.21 -15.00
C ALA A 117 16.10 -0.72 -15.06
N LEU A 118 15.79 -0.12 -13.91
CA LEU A 118 15.40 1.27 -13.78
C LEU A 118 16.59 2.23 -13.58
N GLY A 119 17.82 1.71 -13.52
CA GLY A 119 19.03 2.52 -13.28
C GLY A 119 19.09 3.13 -11.87
N VAL A 120 18.40 2.53 -10.89
CA VAL A 120 18.34 3.01 -9.50
C VAL A 120 19.29 2.19 -8.63
N PRO A 121 20.25 2.80 -7.90
CA PRO A 121 21.15 2.09 -7.00
C PRO A 121 20.39 1.40 -5.87
N PHE A 122 20.44 0.08 -5.82
CA PHE A 122 19.72 -0.73 -4.83
C PHE A 122 20.14 -0.44 -3.39
N GLU A 123 21.42 -0.19 -3.16
CA GLU A 123 21.99 0.10 -1.84
C GLU A 123 21.52 1.44 -1.27
N GLU A 124 21.10 2.36 -2.14
CA GLU A 124 20.57 3.67 -1.74
C GLU A 124 19.05 3.67 -1.50
N ARG A 125 18.34 2.57 -1.74
CA ARG A 125 16.87 2.52 -1.73
C ARG A 125 16.23 3.08 -0.45
N GLY A 126 16.84 2.84 0.71
CA GLY A 126 16.34 3.38 1.98
C GLY A 126 16.49 4.90 2.09
N ARG A 127 17.62 5.45 1.61
CA ARG A 127 17.88 6.90 1.62
C ARG A 127 17.02 7.62 0.57
N ARG A 128 16.86 7.02 -0.60
CA ARG A 128 15.99 7.52 -1.67
C ARG A 128 14.52 7.51 -1.25
N LEU A 129 14.08 6.49 -0.50
CA LEU A 129 12.74 6.45 0.11
C LEU A 129 12.53 7.64 1.06
N ASP A 130 13.46 7.84 2.00
CA ASP A 130 13.37 8.94 2.98
C ASP A 130 13.36 10.31 2.28
N GLU A 131 14.25 10.52 1.31
CA GLU A 131 14.34 11.78 0.57
C GLU A 131 13.14 12.01 -0.35
N GLY A 132 12.66 10.96 -1.03
CA GLY A 132 11.47 11.04 -1.87
C GLY A 132 10.23 11.46 -1.08
N ILE A 133 10.03 10.90 0.10
CA ILE A 133 8.94 11.29 1.00
C ILE A 133 9.08 12.74 1.46
N ALA A 134 10.30 13.16 1.84
CA ALA A 134 10.54 14.54 2.26
C ALA A 134 10.27 15.52 1.12
N MET A 135 10.69 15.19 -0.11
CA MET A 135 10.42 15.98 -1.31
C MET A 135 8.92 16.06 -1.63
N MET A 136 8.20 14.95 -1.61
CA MET A 136 6.75 14.93 -1.82
C MET A 136 6.02 15.79 -0.77
N ARG A 137 6.37 15.64 0.51
CA ARG A 137 5.80 16.46 1.61
C ARG A 137 6.08 17.94 1.42
N ALA A 138 7.27 18.32 0.95
CA ALA A 138 7.61 19.72 0.68
C ALA A 138 6.70 20.33 -0.39
N VAL A 139 6.52 19.63 -1.53
CA VAL A 139 5.67 20.13 -2.62
C VAL A 139 4.15 20.02 -2.32
N TRP A 140 3.75 19.24 -1.32
CA TRP A 140 2.37 19.15 -0.87
C TRP A 140 2.01 20.15 0.23
N SER A 141 2.99 20.82 0.85
CA SER A 141 2.76 21.70 2.01
C SER A 141 3.29 23.12 1.82
N GLN A 142 4.07 23.38 0.77
CA GLN A 142 4.69 24.68 0.52
C GLN A 142 4.34 25.18 -0.89
N ASP A 143 3.95 26.45 -0.97
CA ASP A 143 3.70 27.14 -2.26
C ASP A 143 4.20 28.60 -2.16
N PRO A 144 5.28 28.96 -2.83
CA PRO A 144 6.18 28.09 -3.61
C PRO A 144 7.03 27.16 -2.74
N ALA A 145 7.31 25.97 -3.27
CA ALA A 145 8.15 24.97 -2.63
C ALA A 145 9.63 25.15 -2.96
N THR A 146 10.47 24.85 -1.98
CA THR A 146 11.92 24.73 -2.15
C THR A 146 12.42 23.48 -1.45
N PHE A 147 13.23 22.66 -2.14
CA PHE A 147 13.79 21.43 -1.59
C PHE A 147 15.16 21.15 -2.21
N LYS A 148 16.15 20.87 -1.37
CA LYS A 148 17.49 20.48 -1.79
C LYS A 148 17.64 18.97 -1.73
N SER A 149 17.75 18.35 -2.89
CA SER A 149 17.95 16.91 -3.01
C SER A 149 19.43 16.53 -2.92
N ARG A 150 19.70 15.32 -2.42
CA ARG A 150 21.04 14.74 -2.32
C ARG A 150 21.18 13.43 -3.11
N TYR A 151 20.16 12.59 -3.09
CA TYR A 151 20.18 11.25 -3.70
C TYR A 151 19.35 11.17 -4.97
N ILE A 152 18.43 12.09 -5.17
CA ILE A 152 17.53 12.14 -6.32
C ILE A 152 17.88 13.38 -7.13
N PRO A 153 18.21 13.26 -8.44
CA PRO A 153 18.55 14.43 -9.28
C PRO A 153 17.33 15.33 -9.46
N ALA A 154 17.16 16.30 -8.60
CA ALA A 154 16.07 17.27 -8.67
C ALA A 154 16.51 18.62 -8.10
N VAL A 155 16.04 19.69 -8.71
CA VAL A 155 16.19 21.06 -8.22
C VAL A 155 14.80 21.66 -8.07
N ILE A 156 14.42 21.98 -6.83
CA ILE A 156 13.15 22.63 -6.49
C ILE A 156 13.50 23.94 -5.80
N GLU A 157 13.30 25.04 -6.48
CA GLU A 157 13.55 26.39 -5.95
C GLU A 157 12.43 27.31 -6.40
N GLY A 158 11.60 27.73 -5.46
CA GLY A 158 10.46 28.61 -5.73
C GLY A 158 9.44 28.03 -6.72
N MET A 159 9.22 26.70 -6.72
CA MET A 159 8.33 26.04 -7.67
C MET A 159 6.96 25.73 -7.05
N THR A 160 5.93 25.76 -7.87
CA THR A 160 4.55 25.48 -7.48
C THR A 160 4.09 24.15 -8.05
N MET A 161 3.47 23.31 -7.22
CA MET A 161 2.80 22.08 -7.64
C MET A 161 1.32 22.09 -7.23
N THR A 162 0.44 22.31 -8.19
CA THR A 162 -1.03 22.29 -7.99
C THR A 162 -1.71 21.27 -8.90
N PRO A 163 -2.82 20.63 -8.45
CA PRO A 163 -3.41 20.78 -7.13
C PRO A 163 -2.56 20.11 -6.04
N MET A 164 -2.56 20.70 -4.85
CA MET A 164 -2.09 20.01 -3.65
C MET A 164 -3.13 18.96 -3.21
N PRO A 165 -2.76 17.96 -2.38
CA PRO A 165 -3.74 17.07 -1.75
C PRO A 165 -4.74 17.86 -0.91
N ILE A 166 -6.05 17.53 -1.00
CA ILE A 166 -7.11 18.19 -0.24
C ILE A 166 -7.03 17.99 1.29
N SER A 167 -6.28 16.97 1.70
CA SER A 167 -5.94 16.64 3.08
C SER A 167 -4.61 15.89 3.13
N PRO A 168 -3.95 15.76 4.29
CA PRO A 168 -2.76 14.94 4.41
C PRO A 168 -3.03 13.49 3.96
N ILE A 169 -2.18 12.97 3.07
CA ILE A 169 -2.24 11.57 2.63
C ILE A 169 -1.62 10.70 3.73
N PRO A 170 -2.38 9.77 4.36
CA PRO A 170 -1.84 8.85 5.35
C PRO A 170 -0.71 7.99 4.76
N LEU A 171 0.41 7.90 5.47
CA LEU A 171 1.61 7.18 5.05
C LEU A 171 1.84 5.96 5.94
N TRP A 172 1.64 4.78 5.40
CA TRP A 172 1.90 3.51 6.08
C TRP A 172 3.17 2.86 5.52
N PHE A 173 4.01 2.31 6.38
CA PHE A 173 5.24 1.67 5.94
C PHE A 173 5.16 0.16 6.01
N GLY A 174 5.57 -0.48 4.91
CA GLY A 174 5.78 -1.91 4.84
C GLY A 174 7.15 -2.33 5.41
N GLY A 175 7.23 -3.63 5.75
CA GLY A 175 8.45 -4.29 6.15
C GLY A 175 8.64 -4.42 7.66
N SER A 176 9.44 -5.45 8.04
CA SER A 176 9.73 -5.83 9.43
C SER A 176 11.19 -5.60 9.83
N ALA A 177 12.06 -5.23 8.87
CA ALA A 177 13.47 -4.95 9.16
C ALA A 177 13.63 -3.67 9.99
N GLU A 178 14.66 -3.63 10.82
CA GLU A 178 14.92 -2.52 11.75
C GLU A 178 14.90 -1.12 11.10
N PRO A 179 15.48 -0.88 9.89
CA PRO A 179 15.39 0.42 9.25
C PRO A 179 13.95 0.81 8.88
N ALA A 180 13.09 -0.17 8.49
CA ALA A 180 11.69 0.08 8.17
C ALA A 180 10.90 0.44 9.43
N LEU A 181 11.09 -0.29 10.54
CA LEU A 181 10.42 -0.01 11.81
C LEU A 181 10.82 1.36 12.39
N LYS A 182 12.11 1.72 12.34
CA LYS A 182 12.58 3.06 12.75
C LYS A 182 11.94 4.16 11.91
N ARG A 183 11.79 3.95 10.59
CA ARG A 183 11.11 4.90 9.70
C ARG A 183 9.64 5.04 10.06
N THR A 184 8.96 3.91 10.25
CA THR A 184 7.55 3.87 10.67
C THR A 184 7.32 4.69 11.95
N ILE A 185 8.15 4.48 12.96
CA ILE A 185 8.07 5.21 14.24
C ILE A 185 8.28 6.72 14.02
N ARG A 186 9.26 7.09 13.19
CA ARG A 186 9.69 8.49 13.02
C ARG A 186 8.69 9.32 12.21
N ILE A 187 8.12 8.79 11.12
CA ILE A 187 7.36 9.58 10.14
C ILE A 187 6.10 8.91 9.60
N GLY A 188 5.78 7.68 10.03
CA GLY A 188 4.61 6.94 9.54
C GLY A 188 3.35 7.26 10.32
N ASP A 189 2.21 7.14 9.64
CA ASP A 189 0.87 7.18 10.20
C ASP A 189 0.33 5.76 10.43
N GLY A 190 1.08 4.74 9.98
CA GLY A 190 0.79 3.34 10.22
C GLY A 190 1.92 2.40 9.82
N TRP A 191 1.82 1.18 10.30
CA TRP A 191 2.64 0.04 9.88
C TRP A 191 1.78 -0.97 9.13
N HIS A 192 2.30 -1.45 8.01
CA HIS A 192 1.65 -2.43 7.16
C HIS A 192 2.54 -3.66 7.00
N GLY A 193 2.42 -4.60 7.93
CA GLY A 193 3.17 -5.86 7.91
C GLY A 193 2.64 -6.82 6.85
N SER A 194 3.50 -7.73 6.39
CA SER A 194 3.12 -8.83 5.51
C SER A 194 3.98 -10.06 5.78
N GLU A 195 3.43 -11.24 5.49
CA GLU A 195 4.16 -12.52 5.56
C GLU A 195 4.75 -12.85 6.95
N LEU A 196 4.14 -12.34 8.00
CA LEU A 196 4.49 -12.65 9.39
C LEU A 196 3.33 -13.40 10.04
N THR A 197 3.60 -14.40 10.84
CA THR A 197 2.58 -14.98 11.74
C THR A 197 2.25 -13.99 12.86
N ALA A 198 1.14 -14.22 13.58
CA ALA A 198 0.77 -13.38 14.72
C ALA A 198 1.88 -13.35 15.78
N ASP A 199 2.52 -14.48 16.08
CA ASP A 199 3.63 -14.56 17.04
C ASP A 199 4.84 -13.74 16.59
N GLN A 200 5.16 -13.77 15.30
CA GLN A 200 6.26 -12.96 14.73
C GLN A 200 5.94 -11.46 14.72
N ALA A 201 4.67 -11.11 14.50
CA ALA A 201 4.22 -9.72 14.47
C ALA A 201 4.06 -9.12 15.89
N ALA A 202 3.73 -9.92 16.90
CA ALA A 202 3.45 -9.47 18.26
C ALA A 202 4.53 -8.54 18.86
N PRO A 203 5.84 -8.87 18.84
CA PRO A 203 6.86 -7.98 19.37
C PRO A 203 6.98 -6.68 18.57
N ILE A 204 6.72 -6.71 17.27
CA ILE A 204 6.75 -5.52 16.41
C ILE A 204 5.58 -4.60 16.76
N VAL A 205 4.36 -5.13 16.81
CA VAL A 205 3.14 -4.37 17.16
C VAL A 205 3.29 -3.74 18.55
N LYS A 206 3.74 -4.51 19.55
CA LYS A 206 4.02 -3.99 20.90
C LYS A 206 4.96 -2.79 20.86
N ARG A 207 6.13 -2.95 20.22
CA ARG A 207 7.13 -1.88 20.10
C ARG A 207 6.59 -0.62 19.41
N LEU A 208 5.82 -0.81 18.32
CA LEU A 208 5.23 0.31 17.58
C LEU A 208 4.20 1.05 18.42
N ARG A 209 3.35 0.35 19.16
CA ARG A 209 2.36 0.93 20.07
C ARG A 209 3.01 1.69 21.24
N GLU A 210 4.07 1.16 21.82
CA GLU A 210 4.84 1.84 22.86
C GLU A 210 5.48 3.14 22.34
N ALA A 211 6.01 3.13 21.10
CA ALA A 211 6.62 4.30 20.50
C ALA A 211 5.61 5.32 19.94
N ARG A 212 4.41 4.87 19.55
CA ARG A 212 3.34 5.66 18.93
C ARG A 212 2.00 5.33 19.60
N PRO A 213 1.77 5.79 20.85
CA PRO A 213 0.58 5.39 21.63
C PRO A 213 -0.72 6.08 21.18
N GLY A 214 -0.68 7.02 20.23
CA GLY A 214 -1.86 7.75 19.78
C GLY A 214 -2.81 6.91 18.91
N ALA A 215 -4.07 7.30 18.86
CA ALA A 215 -5.10 6.68 18.02
C ALA A 215 -4.88 6.92 16.52
N ASP A 216 -4.04 7.89 16.16
CA ASP A 216 -3.75 8.25 14.76
C ASP A 216 -2.73 7.33 14.09
N PHE A 217 -2.25 6.30 14.81
CA PHE A 217 -1.32 5.33 14.27
C PHE A 217 -1.98 3.95 14.11
N THR A 218 -2.05 3.45 12.87
CA THR A 218 -2.68 2.16 12.55
C THR A 218 -1.66 1.04 12.46
N THR A 219 -1.94 -0.09 13.10
CA THR A 219 -1.24 -1.37 12.88
C THR A 219 -2.06 -2.22 11.92
N SER A 220 -1.48 -2.53 10.77
CA SER A 220 -2.11 -3.30 9.70
C SER A 220 -1.29 -4.54 9.38
N MET A 221 -1.97 -5.63 9.00
CA MET A 221 -1.33 -6.85 8.51
C MET A 221 -1.97 -7.31 7.21
N ARG A 222 -1.14 -7.60 6.22
CA ARG A 222 -1.56 -8.32 5.02
C ARG A 222 -1.41 -9.81 5.25
N VAL A 223 -2.50 -10.54 5.05
CA VAL A 223 -2.56 -12.00 5.15
C VAL A 223 -3.05 -12.61 3.84
N GLN A 224 -2.75 -13.89 3.64
CA GLN A 224 -3.29 -14.68 2.55
C GLN A 224 -4.32 -15.66 3.09
N TRP A 225 -5.38 -15.87 2.31
CA TRP A 225 -6.41 -16.87 2.59
C TRP A 225 -6.89 -17.48 1.27
N ASP A 226 -7.15 -18.78 1.26
CA ASP A 226 -7.56 -19.53 0.07
C ASP A 226 -9.05 -19.40 -0.29
N GLY A 227 -9.82 -18.71 0.55
CA GLY A 227 -11.26 -18.50 0.31
C GLY A 227 -12.15 -19.71 0.64
N THR A 228 -11.62 -20.80 1.20
CA THR A 228 -12.39 -22.05 1.38
C THR A 228 -13.01 -22.18 2.76
N ASP A 229 -12.24 -22.06 3.83
CA ASP A 229 -12.70 -22.25 5.21
C ASP A 229 -12.78 -20.94 5.98
N ARG A 230 -14.01 -20.49 6.26
CA ARG A 230 -14.27 -19.28 7.05
C ARG A 230 -13.81 -19.40 8.50
N GLY A 231 -13.70 -20.63 9.04
CA GLY A 231 -13.14 -20.88 10.37
C GLY A 231 -11.65 -20.50 10.41
N VAL A 232 -10.90 -20.83 9.35
CA VAL A 232 -9.50 -20.41 9.19
C VAL A 232 -9.39 -18.89 9.12
N LEU A 233 -10.25 -18.23 8.32
CA LEU A 233 -10.27 -16.77 8.26
C LEU A 233 -10.58 -16.15 9.63
N ARG A 234 -11.55 -16.68 10.37
CA ARG A 234 -11.90 -16.20 11.71
C ARG A 234 -10.73 -16.38 12.68
N ALA A 235 -10.09 -17.53 12.68
CA ALA A 235 -8.91 -17.79 13.50
C ALA A 235 -7.74 -16.83 13.18
N LEU A 236 -7.51 -16.50 11.90
CA LEU A 236 -6.55 -15.46 11.49
C LEU A 236 -6.93 -14.11 12.10
N VAL A 237 -8.17 -13.67 11.94
CA VAL A 237 -8.69 -12.42 12.50
C VAL A 237 -8.44 -12.35 14.01
N ASP A 238 -8.83 -13.40 14.74
CA ASP A 238 -8.72 -13.46 16.20
C ASP A 238 -7.25 -13.42 16.64
N SER A 239 -6.36 -14.13 15.96
CA SER A 239 -4.93 -14.18 16.28
C SER A 239 -4.26 -12.81 16.13
N TYR A 240 -4.55 -12.08 15.06
CA TYR A 240 -3.99 -10.73 14.86
C TYR A 240 -4.67 -9.67 15.73
N ALA A 241 -5.96 -9.81 16.00
CA ALA A 241 -6.67 -8.94 16.95
C ALA A 241 -6.09 -9.04 18.36
N ALA A 242 -5.78 -10.27 18.80
CA ALA A 242 -5.21 -10.53 20.13
C ALA A 242 -3.87 -9.84 20.37
N ILE A 243 -3.09 -9.58 19.34
CA ILE A 243 -1.80 -8.87 19.43
C ILE A 243 -1.92 -7.36 19.16
N GLY A 244 -3.14 -6.82 18.94
CA GLY A 244 -3.38 -5.39 18.75
C GLY A 244 -3.26 -4.90 17.30
N VAL A 245 -3.36 -5.79 16.30
CA VAL A 245 -3.56 -5.39 14.89
C VAL A 245 -4.98 -4.86 14.73
N GLU A 246 -5.13 -3.70 14.10
CA GLU A 246 -6.41 -3.00 13.97
C GLU A 246 -7.02 -3.12 12.58
N HIS A 247 -6.18 -3.41 11.59
CA HIS A 247 -6.56 -3.52 10.20
C HIS A 247 -5.98 -4.80 9.58
N LEU A 248 -6.82 -5.58 8.88
CA LEU A 248 -6.41 -6.78 8.19
C LEU A 248 -6.72 -6.65 6.69
N LEU A 249 -5.67 -6.68 5.88
CA LEU A 249 -5.77 -6.78 4.44
C LEU A 249 -5.70 -8.25 4.03
N VAL A 250 -6.78 -8.77 3.45
CA VAL A 250 -6.83 -10.16 2.98
C VAL A 250 -6.59 -10.21 1.48
N ALA A 251 -5.64 -11.04 1.07
CA ALA A 251 -5.34 -11.34 -0.32
C ALA A 251 -5.59 -12.82 -0.60
N PRO A 252 -5.96 -13.21 -1.83
CA PRO A 252 -6.03 -14.63 -2.19
C PRO A 252 -4.64 -15.26 -2.16
N GLN A 253 -4.58 -16.54 -1.82
CA GLN A 253 -3.35 -17.33 -1.84
C GLN A 253 -2.88 -17.55 -3.29
N ASP A 254 -3.82 -17.90 -4.17
CA ASP A 254 -3.61 -17.96 -5.61
C ASP A 254 -4.35 -16.80 -6.30
N ARG A 255 -3.77 -16.30 -7.39
CA ARG A 255 -4.29 -15.10 -8.08
C ARG A 255 -5.16 -15.51 -9.28
N ASN A 256 -6.18 -16.34 -9.06
CA ASN A 256 -7.20 -16.68 -10.04
C ASN A 256 -8.54 -16.02 -9.69
N VAL A 257 -9.46 -15.94 -10.66
CA VAL A 257 -10.72 -15.21 -10.49
C VAL A 257 -11.58 -15.77 -9.36
N ASP A 258 -11.69 -17.10 -9.28
CA ASP A 258 -12.53 -17.76 -8.28
C ASP A 258 -12.05 -17.46 -6.85
N ASP A 259 -10.73 -17.41 -6.64
CA ASP A 259 -10.17 -17.11 -5.33
C ASP A 259 -10.38 -15.64 -4.95
N TRP A 260 -10.30 -14.72 -5.93
CA TRP A 260 -10.64 -13.33 -5.70
C TRP A 260 -12.10 -13.16 -5.24
N GLU A 261 -13.04 -13.86 -5.89
CA GLU A 261 -14.47 -13.81 -5.53
C GLU A 261 -14.71 -14.41 -4.14
N LYS A 262 -14.17 -15.61 -3.86
CA LYS A 262 -14.29 -16.27 -2.55
C LYS A 262 -13.71 -15.41 -1.42
N VAL A 263 -12.54 -14.82 -1.62
CA VAL A 263 -11.89 -13.94 -0.63
C VAL A 263 -12.73 -12.70 -0.39
N THR A 264 -13.18 -12.03 -1.43
CA THR A 264 -14.01 -10.82 -1.31
C THR A 264 -15.29 -11.09 -0.52
N ASP A 265 -16.02 -12.14 -0.88
CA ASP A 265 -17.27 -12.51 -0.21
C ASP A 265 -17.05 -13.06 1.22
N GLY A 266 -15.97 -13.81 1.44
CA GLY A 266 -15.62 -14.32 2.75
C GLY A 266 -15.24 -13.24 3.74
N VAL A 267 -14.47 -12.22 3.28
CA VAL A 267 -14.15 -11.04 4.12
C VAL A 267 -15.40 -10.20 4.36
N GLY A 268 -16.26 -10.03 3.34
CA GLY A 268 -17.55 -9.36 3.50
C GLY A 268 -18.44 -10.02 4.56
N ALA A 269 -18.40 -11.33 4.68
CA ALA A 269 -19.15 -12.06 5.70
C ALA A 269 -18.64 -11.83 7.15
N LEU A 270 -17.46 -11.21 7.35
CA LEU A 270 -17.00 -10.78 8.67
C LEU A 270 -17.69 -9.46 9.12
N MET A 271 -18.33 -8.76 8.20
CA MET A 271 -19.04 -7.50 8.47
C MET A 271 -20.48 -7.73 8.94
N ALA A 272 -21.02 -8.93 8.71
CA ALA A 272 -22.35 -9.34 9.14
C ALA A 272 -22.35 -9.86 10.59
#